data_ea70fc21c361b55e3f0e5109363746a3
#
_entry.id   ea70fc21c361b55e3f0e5109363746a3
#
_cell.length_a   1.000
_cell.length_b   1.000
_cell.length_c   1.000
_cell.angle_alpha   90.00
_cell.angle_beta   90.00
_cell.angle_gamma   90.00
#
_symmetry.space_group_name_H-M   'P 1'
#
loop_
_entity.id
_entity.type
_entity.pdbx_description
1 polymer ?
#
loop_
_entity_poly.entity_id
_entity_poly.type
_entity_poly.pdbx_seq_one_letter_code
_entity_poly.pdbx_strand_id
1 'polypeptide(L)'
;MENKIQELTDKIYREGVEKGNEEAQRLIANAQDEAKKIIEDARKEAESIVAASRKSADELADNTKSELKLFSGQAVNALKSEIATMVTDLSLIHI
;
A
#
# COMPACT_ATOMS: atom_id res chain seq x y z
N MET A 1 -51.86 32.73 35.37
CA MET A 1 -50.74 32.05 36.00
C MET A 1 -50.41 30.71 35.36
N GLU A 2 -51.38 29.85 35.13
CA GLU A 2 -51.17 28.55 34.46
C GLU A 2 -50.61 28.71 33.06
N ASN A 3 -51.04 29.71 32.28
CA ASN A 3 -50.53 29.97 30.92
C ASN A 3 -49.07 30.34 30.90
N LYS A 4 -48.58 31.09 31.90
CA LYS A 4 -47.14 31.43 31.97
C LYS A 4 -46.29 30.25 32.33
N ILE A 5 -46.75 29.37 33.20
CA ILE A 5 -46.03 28.15 33.56
C ILE A 5 -45.96 27.22 32.35
N GLN A 6 -47.08 27.08 31.63
CA GLN A 6 -47.15 26.27 30.43
C GLN A 6 -46.25 26.83 29.33
N GLU A 7 -46.28 28.14 29.10
CA GLU A 7 -45.40 28.81 28.13
C GLU A 7 -43.95 28.60 28.47
N LEU A 8 -43.56 28.74 29.71
CA LEU A 8 -42.21 28.56 30.18
C LEU A 8 -41.76 27.10 30.00
N THR A 9 -42.63 26.16 30.35
CA THR A 9 -42.36 24.72 30.18
C THR A 9 -42.15 24.38 28.71
N ASP A 10 -43.03 24.87 27.82
CA ASP A 10 -42.95 24.64 26.38
C ASP A 10 -41.67 25.25 25.80
N LYS A 11 -41.28 26.43 26.27
CA LYS A 11 -40.07 27.12 25.86
C LYS A 11 -38.84 26.32 26.26
N ILE A 12 -38.78 25.87 27.50
CA ILE A 12 -37.65 25.06 28.00
C ILE A 12 -37.53 23.76 27.20
N TYR A 13 -38.64 23.09 26.94
CA TYR A 13 -38.70 21.86 26.19
C TYR A 13 -38.19 22.10 24.75
N ARG A 14 -38.69 23.12 24.07
CA ARG A 14 -38.34 23.46 22.70
C ARG A 14 -36.87 23.82 22.58
N GLU A 15 -36.35 24.67 23.45
CA GLU A 15 -34.94 25.04 23.46
C GLU A 15 -34.06 23.85 23.75
N GLY A 16 -34.45 22.96 24.63
CA GLY A 16 -33.71 21.72 24.89
C GLY A 16 -33.66 20.79 23.70
N VAL A 17 -34.78 20.64 22.99
CA VAL A 17 -34.86 19.83 21.78
C VAL A 17 -34.00 20.45 20.66
N GLU A 18 -34.10 21.77 20.47
CA GLU A 18 -33.27 22.48 19.47
C GLU A 18 -31.78 22.31 19.74
N LYS A 19 -31.35 22.50 20.98
CA LYS A 19 -29.96 22.31 21.39
C LYS A 19 -29.50 20.86 21.18
N GLY A 20 -30.36 19.92 21.54
CA GLY A 20 -30.11 18.50 21.34
C GLY A 20 -29.93 18.16 19.85
N ASN A 21 -30.80 18.70 19.00
CA ASN A 21 -30.71 18.51 17.56
C ASN A 21 -29.46 19.14 16.98
N GLU A 22 -29.09 20.35 17.39
CA GLU A 22 -27.87 21.03 16.95
C GLU A 22 -26.63 20.23 17.34
N GLU A 23 -26.60 19.74 18.57
CA GLU A 23 -25.49 18.91 19.06
C GLU A 23 -25.40 17.60 18.29
N ALA A 24 -26.54 16.95 18.04
CA ALA A 24 -26.57 15.72 17.25
C ALA A 24 -26.07 15.94 15.82
N GLN A 25 -26.50 17.04 15.18
CA GLN A 25 -26.03 17.40 13.84
C GLN A 25 -24.54 17.68 13.82
N ARG A 26 -24.01 18.35 14.83
CA ARG A 26 -22.59 18.63 14.96
C ARG A 26 -21.79 17.34 15.12
N LEU A 27 -22.26 16.42 15.94
CA LEU A 27 -21.61 15.12 16.14
C LEU A 27 -21.60 14.29 14.85
N ILE A 28 -22.74 14.29 14.13
CA ILE A 28 -22.85 13.58 12.86
C ILE A 28 -21.90 14.18 11.82
N ALA A 29 -21.88 15.50 11.70
CA ALA A 29 -20.99 16.19 10.77
C ALA A 29 -19.51 15.90 11.07
N ASN A 30 -19.13 15.96 12.35
CA ASN A 30 -17.76 15.64 12.77
C ASN A 30 -17.41 14.17 12.49
N ALA A 31 -18.36 13.26 12.75
CA ALA A 31 -18.16 11.84 12.48
C ALA A 31 -18.00 11.57 10.98
N GLN A 32 -18.78 12.24 10.14
CA GLN A 32 -18.66 12.13 8.68
C GLN A 32 -17.32 12.66 8.19
N ASP A 33 -16.86 13.79 8.71
CA ASP A 33 -15.56 14.37 8.34
C ASP A 33 -14.42 13.46 8.76
N GLU A 34 -14.50 12.90 9.96
CA GLU A 34 -13.52 11.94 10.45
C GLU A 34 -13.50 10.67 9.60
N ALA A 35 -14.68 10.15 9.24
CA ALA A 35 -14.78 8.99 8.37
C ALA A 35 -14.16 9.25 6.99
N LYS A 36 -14.42 10.41 6.41
CA LYS A 36 -13.80 10.82 5.13
C LYS A 36 -12.29 10.89 5.23
N LYS A 37 -11.78 11.44 6.32
CA LYS A 37 -10.35 11.53 6.57
C LYS A 37 -9.71 10.14 6.68
N ILE A 38 -10.34 9.24 7.44
CA ILE A 38 -9.87 7.86 7.60
C ILE A 38 -9.82 7.16 6.24
N ILE A 39 -10.87 7.29 5.43
CA ILE A 39 -10.93 6.70 4.09
C ILE A 39 -9.84 7.28 3.19
N GLU A 40 -9.65 8.60 3.20
CA GLU A 40 -8.62 9.26 2.38
C GLU A 40 -7.22 8.83 2.80
N ASP A 41 -6.95 8.77 4.10
CA ASP A 41 -5.65 8.32 4.61
C ASP A 41 -5.40 6.85 4.24
N ALA A 42 -6.43 6.00 4.34
CA ALA A 42 -6.34 4.59 3.94
C ALA A 42 -6.08 4.46 2.44
N ARG A 43 -6.71 5.29 1.61
CA ARG A 43 -6.49 5.30 0.17
C ARG A 43 -5.05 5.68 -0.17
N LYS A 44 -4.52 6.72 0.47
CA LYS A 44 -3.13 7.15 0.29
C LYS A 44 -2.14 6.07 0.72
N GLU A 45 -2.41 5.43 1.84
CA GLU A 45 -1.57 4.33 2.32
C GLU A 45 -1.60 3.15 1.36
N ALA A 46 -2.78 2.79 0.85
CA ALA A 46 -2.92 1.73 -0.14
C ALA A 46 -2.15 2.06 -1.43
N GLU A 47 -2.23 3.29 -1.93
CA GLU A 47 -1.48 3.75 -3.10
C GLU A 47 0.03 3.67 -2.85
N SER A 48 0.48 4.07 -1.66
CA SER A 48 1.89 3.99 -1.27
C SER A 48 2.38 2.55 -1.24
N ILE A 49 1.59 1.64 -0.67
CA ILE A 49 1.90 0.20 -0.61
C ILE A 49 2.00 -0.38 -2.03
N VAL A 50 1.04 -0.06 -2.90
CA VAL A 50 1.05 -0.52 -4.29
C VAL A 50 2.28 0.00 -5.03
N ALA A 51 2.61 1.28 -4.89
CA ALA A 51 3.78 1.88 -5.53
C ALA A 51 5.08 1.23 -5.04
N ALA A 52 5.22 1.02 -3.72
CA ALA A 52 6.39 0.35 -3.13
C ALA A 52 6.50 -1.10 -3.61
N SER A 53 5.37 -1.80 -3.70
CA SER A 53 5.32 -3.19 -4.17
C SER A 53 5.73 -3.31 -5.63
N ARG A 54 5.28 -2.40 -6.49
CA ARG A 54 5.68 -2.34 -7.90
C ARG A 54 7.16 -2.09 -8.05
N LYS A 55 7.68 -1.14 -7.27
CA LYS A 55 9.12 -0.85 -7.27
C LYS A 55 9.94 -2.06 -6.86
N SER A 56 9.52 -2.74 -5.78
CA SER A 56 10.19 -3.96 -5.31
C SER A 56 10.13 -5.08 -6.35
N ALA A 57 8.97 -5.25 -7.01
CA ALA A 57 8.81 -6.25 -8.07
C ALA A 57 9.72 -5.95 -9.27
N ASP A 58 9.80 -4.68 -9.69
CA ASP A 58 10.66 -4.27 -10.80
C ASP A 58 12.14 -4.47 -10.45
N GLU A 59 12.56 -4.11 -9.24
CA GLU A 59 13.92 -4.34 -8.75
C GLU A 59 14.26 -5.82 -8.72
N LEU A 60 13.34 -6.65 -8.26
CA LEU A 60 13.51 -8.10 -8.24
C LEU A 60 13.63 -8.66 -9.63
N ALA A 61 12.80 -8.22 -10.57
CA ALA A 61 12.86 -8.63 -11.97
C ALA A 61 14.20 -8.25 -12.61
N ASP A 62 14.66 -7.03 -12.38
CA ASP A 62 15.96 -6.54 -12.92
C ASP A 62 17.12 -7.31 -12.31
N ASN A 63 17.11 -7.54 -11.01
CA ASN A 63 18.16 -8.28 -10.31
C ASN A 63 18.19 -9.73 -10.78
N THR A 64 17.03 -10.37 -10.92
CA THR A 64 16.92 -11.75 -11.42
C THR A 64 17.45 -11.85 -12.85
N LYS A 65 17.09 -10.89 -13.70
CA LYS A 65 17.59 -10.83 -15.07
C LYS A 65 19.11 -10.71 -15.11
N SER A 66 19.67 -9.85 -14.26
CA SER A 66 21.13 -9.66 -14.17
C SER A 66 21.83 -10.91 -13.67
N GLU A 67 21.26 -11.59 -12.65
CA GLU A 67 21.80 -12.84 -12.11
C GLU A 67 21.75 -13.96 -13.14
N LEU A 68 20.66 -14.08 -13.89
CA LEU A 68 20.53 -15.07 -14.96
C LEU A 68 21.53 -14.84 -16.07
N LYS A 69 21.75 -13.58 -16.44
CA LYS A 69 22.75 -13.20 -17.44
C LYS A 69 24.16 -13.56 -17.00
N LEU A 70 24.48 -13.26 -15.73
CA LEU A 70 25.77 -13.60 -15.14
C LEU A 70 25.96 -15.13 -15.09
N PHE A 71 24.95 -15.85 -14.60
CA PHE A 71 24.96 -17.31 -14.53
C PHE A 71 25.14 -17.94 -15.91
N SER A 72 24.41 -17.47 -16.92
CA SER A 72 24.53 -17.94 -18.29
C SER A 72 25.92 -17.70 -18.84
N GLY A 73 26.52 -16.54 -18.60
CA GLY A 73 27.90 -16.22 -19.01
C GLY A 73 28.92 -17.14 -18.36
N GLN A 74 28.78 -17.39 -17.06
CA GLN A 74 29.65 -18.30 -16.33
C GLN A 74 29.51 -19.74 -16.80
N ALA A 75 28.29 -20.21 -17.09
CA ALA A 75 28.05 -21.54 -17.61
C ALA A 75 28.65 -21.73 -18.99
N VAL A 76 28.52 -20.74 -19.89
CA VAL A 76 29.11 -20.77 -21.20
C VAL A 76 30.64 -20.78 -21.11
N ASN A 77 31.23 -19.95 -20.25
CA ASN A 77 32.68 -19.92 -20.07
C ASN A 77 33.23 -21.23 -19.50
N ALA A 78 32.50 -21.82 -18.52
CA ALA A 78 32.88 -23.12 -17.98
C ALA A 78 32.83 -24.21 -19.04
N LEU A 79 31.82 -24.21 -19.90
CA LEU A 79 31.69 -25.15 -21.00
C LEU A 79 32.81 -24.98 -22.01
N LYS A 80 33.14 -23.74 -22.40
CA LYS A 80 34.26 -23.45 -23.30
C LYS A 80 35.59 -23.94 -22.73
N SER A 81 35.81 -23.71 -21.45
CA SER A 81 37.01 -24.15 -20.76
C SER A 81 37.12 -25.67 -20.75
N GLU A 82 36.01 -26.37 -20.51
CA GLU A 82 35.99 -27.84 -20.52
C GLU A 82 36.22 -28.40 -21.91
N ILE A 83 35.63 -27.82 -22.94
CA ILE A 83 35.87 -28.21 -24.35
C ILE A 83 37.32 -27.97 -24.72
N ALA A 84 37.92 -26.85 -24.34
CA ALA A 84 39.34 -26.57 -24.60
C ALA A 84 40.23 -27.59 -23.90
N THR A 85 39.93 -27.98 -22.67
CA THR A 85 40.66 -29.03 -21.96
C THR A 85 40.57 -30.37 -22.68
N MET A 86 39.38 -30.76 -23.13
CA MET A 86 39.16 -32.00 -23.88
C MET A 86 39.95 -32.02 -25.18
N VAL A 87 39.95 -30.93 -25.92
CA VAL A 87 40.72 -30.80 -27.16
C VAL A 87 42.22 -30.91 -26.90
N THR A 88 42.72 -30.28 -25.86
CA THR A 88 44.11 -30.37 -25.43
C THR A 88 44.47 -31.78 -25.04
N ASP A 89 43.65 -32.45 -24.26
CA ASP A 89 43.87 -33.84 -23.86
C ASP A 89 43.93 -34.78 -25.07
N LEU A 90 43.01 -34.60 -26.03
CA LEU A 90 43.02 -35.37 -27.26
C LEU A 90 44.29 -35.12 -28.11
N SER A 91 44.74 -33.90 -28.15
CA SER A 91 45.99 -33.55 -28.83
C SER A 91 47.21 -34.20 -28.20
N LEU A 92 47.23 -34.24 -26.84
CA LEU A 92 48.32 -34.91 -26.10
C LEU A 92 48.30 -36.44 -26.31
N ILE A 93 47.12 -37.02 -26.42
CA ILE A 93 46.98 -38.45 -26.69
C ILE A 93 47.50 -38.83 -28.08
N HIS A 94 47.33 -37.92 -29.05
CA HIS A 94 47.78 -38.13 -30.41
C HIS A 94 49.29 -37.96 -30.61
N ILE A 95 49.91 -37.31 -29.68
CA ILE A 95 51.37 -37.14 -29.66
C ILE A 95 52.02 -38.29 -28.90
#